data_83482873cf06db9848e9b725a14bfb78
#
_entry.id   83482873cf06db9848e9b725a14bfb78
#
_cell.length_a   1.000
_cell.length_b   1.000
_cell.length_c   1.000
_cell.angle_alpha   90.00
_cell.angle_beta   90.00
_cell.angle_gamma   90.00
#
_symmetry.space_group_name_H-M   'P 1'
#
loop_
_entity.id
_entity.type
_entity.pdbx_description
1 polymer ?
#
loop_
_entity_poly.entity_id
_entity_poly.type
_entity_poly.pdbx_seq_one_letter_code
_entity_poly.pdbx_strand_id
1 'polypeptide(L)'
;MYRSYMVNSMKYWAEEYHVDGFSLDLIDCVNAKYKGSSYVYKWLDEIKTSLAKEDANLVIWGDNYTKEERQNKTSSYDEIIGSTGGTYGERNEKAVKIYKQKAAMKYAKPGTLFMDGGEEMCNSVEGTTLSDSSYVEWKDSAEYADVVSYYRGLMEIRKAFSPLAKSQTIKNSEVYVLAGTKDDEWNTMAVLNNESDVSKEITIPVQGRAATDWVVIANGESAGVVSLGEVAGSVITV
;
A
#
# COMPACT_ATOMS: atom_id res chain seq x y z
N MET A 1 6.58 36.28 -2.45
CA MET A 1 8.01 35.92 -2.25
C MET A 1 8.18 34.45 -1.85
N TYR A 2 7.71 34.00 -0.68
CA TYR A 2 7.88 32.60 -0.21
C TYR A 2 7.34 31.55 -1.20
N ARG A 3 6.13 31.71 -1.74
CA ARG A 3 5.53 30.79 -2.73
C ARG A 3 6.38 30.65 -3.99
N SER A 4 6.78 31.80 -4.56
CA SER A 4 7.62 31.79 -5.76
C SER A 4 8.96 31.10 -5.49
N TYR A 5 9.53 31.28 -4.31
CA TYR A 5 10.73 30.57 -3.90
C TYR A 5 10.52 29.05 -3.87
N MET A 6 9.46 28.57 -3.23
CA MET A 6 9.14 27.14 -3.15
C MET A 6 8.96 26.53 -4.54
N VAL A 7 8.16 27.16 -5.41
CA VAL A 7 7.95 26.66 -6.76
C VAL A 7 9.24 26.63 -7.57
N ASN A 8 10.05 27.69 -7.50
CA ASN A 8 11.33 27.75 -8.22
C ASN A 8 12.34 26.72 -7.68
N SER A 9 12.35 26.49 -6.38
CA SER A 9 13.17 25.44 -5.76
C SER A 9 12.79 24.05 -6.26
N MET A 10 11.49 23.74 -6.30
CA MET A 10 11.01 22.46 -6.80
C MET A 10 11.32 22.28 -8.29
N LYS A 11 11.17 23.33 -9.10
CA LYS A 11 11.57 23.29 -10.52
C LYS A 11 13.06 22.99 -10.67
N TYR A 12 13.90 23.67 -9.92
CA TYR A 12 15.34 23.43 -9.92
C TYR A 12 15.69 21.96 -9.60
N TRP A 13 15.05 21.38 -8.58
CA TRP A 13 15.27 19.98 -8.24
C TRP A 13 14.76 19.01 -9.32
N ALA A 14 13.64 19.32 -9.95
CA ALA A 14 13.10 18.51 -11.05
C ALA A 14 14.00 18.58 -12.30
N GLU A 15 14.48 19.77 -12.66
CA GLU A 15 15.30 20.01 -13.86
C GLU A 15 16.73 19.50 -13.70
N GLU A 16 17.38 19.83 -12.57
CA GLU A 16 18.82 19.54 -12.39
C GLU A 16 19.09 18.16 -11.80
N TYR A 17 18.18 17.65 -10.97
CA TYR A 17 18.35 16.37 -10.27
C TYR A 17 17.40 15.29 -10.73
N HIS A 18 16.49 15.60 -11.64
CA HIS A 18 15.53 14.64 -12.23
C HIS A 18 14.73 13.86 -11.18
N VAL A 19 14.28 14.55 -10.14
CA VAL A 19 13.43 13.92 -9.14
C VAL A 19 12.02 13.71 -9.69
N ASP A 20 11.39 12.58 -9.37
CA ASP A 20 10.07 12.19 -9.89
C ASP A 20 8.90 12.82 -9.11
N GLY A 21 9.19 13.51 -8.02
CA GLY A 21 8.13 14.16 -7.23
C GLY A 21 8.60 14.75 -5.91
N PHE A 22 7.63 15.29 -5.17
CA PHE A 22 7.86 16.01 -3.92
C PHE A 22 6.86 15.60 -2.84
N SER A 23 7.36 15.38 -1.63
CA SER A 23 6.55 15.26 -0.42
C SER A 23 6.56 16.59 0.33
N LEU A 24 5.36 17.08 0.64
CA LEU A 24 5.17 18.33 1.38
C LEU A 24 4.82 18.01 2.84
N ASP A 25 5.83 18.03 3.69
CA ASP A 25 5.67 17.78 5.12
C ASP A 25 4.91 18.93 5.81
N LEU A 26 4.18 18.59 6.88
CA LEU A 26 3.42 19.52 7.71
C LEU A 26 2.38 20.39 6.97
N ILE A 27 1.92 19.96 5.81
CA ILE A 27 0.91 20.71 5.07
C ILE A 27 -0.40 20.84 5.86
N ASP A 28 -0.70 19.90 6.75
CA ASP A 28 -1.83 19.94 7.67
C ASP A 28 -1.72 21.06 8.71
N CYS A 29 -0.50 21.43 9.10
CA CYS A 29 -0.29 22.58 9.99
C CYS A 29 -0.74 23.89 9.34
N VAL A 30 -0.54 24.00 8.03
CA VAL A 30 -1.07 25.11 7.23
C VAL A 30 -2.60 25.04 7.16
N ASN A 31 -3.15 23.85 7.00
CA ASN A 31 -4.60 23.59 7.00
C ASN A 31 -5.25 23.88 8.38
N ALA A 32 -4.60 23.56 9.49
CA ALA A 32 -5.17 23.76 10.82
C ALA A 32 -5.44 25.25 11.11
N LYS A 33 -4.58 26.12 10.61
CA LYS A 33 -4.76 27.59 10.76
C LYS A 33 -5.80 28.15 9.79
N TYR A 34 -6.01 27.51 8.64
CA TYR A 34 -6.87 27.99 7.57
C TYR A 34 -7.97 26.96 7.21
N LYS A 35 -8.40 26.17 8.20
CA LYS A 35 -9.45 25.16 8.05
C LYS A 35 -10.64 25.73 7.29
N GLY A 36 -10.91 25.17 6.10
CA GLY A 36 -11.99 25.63 5.23
C GLY A 36 -11.62 26.77 4.27
N SER A 37 -10.37 27.28 4.27
CA SER A 37 -9.97 28.26 3.28
C SER A 37 -9.58 27.58 1.96
N SER A 38 -10.17 28.05 0.87
CA SER A 38 -9.77 27.64 -0.50
C SER A 38 -8.32 28.01 -0.85
N TYR A 39 -7.59 28.63 0.06
CA TYR A 39 -6.28 29.22 -0.16
C TYR A 39 -5.15 28.18 -0.25
N VAL A 40 -5.17 27.17 0.61
CA VAL A 40 -4.14 26.09 0.61
C VAL A 40 -4.28 25.26 -0.65
N TYR A 41 -5.51 24.87 -1.01
CA TYR A 41 -5.78 24.14 -2.25
C TYR A 41 -5.36 24.92 -3.49
N LYS A 42 -5.62 26.23 -3.54
CA LYS A 42 -5.14 27.08 -4.64
C LYS A 42 -3.63 27.10 -4.76
N TRP A 43 -2.94 27.14 -3.63
CA TRP A 43 -1.49 27.13 -3.65
C TRP A 43 -0.92 25.79 -4.15
N LEU A 44 -1.50 24.67 -3.73
CA LEU A 44 -1.15 23.34 -4.21
C LEU A 44 -1.44 23.18 -5.71
N ASP A 45 -2.57 23.70 -6.16
CA ASP A 45 -2.91 23.72 -7.59
C ASP A 45 -1.93 24.60 -8.39
N GLU A 46 -1.49 25.73 -7.84
CA GLU A 46 -0.44 26.57 -8.44
C GLU A 46 0.90 25.81 -8.54
N ILE A 47 1.30 25.08 -7.51
CA ILE A 47 2.50 24.23 -7.53
C ILE A 47 2.37 23.16 -8.61
N LYS A 48 1.30 22.37 -8.57
CA LYS A 48 1.03 21.31 -9.55
C LYS A 48 1.04 21.85 -10.99
N THR A 49 0.32 22.94 -11.22
CA THR A 49 0.24 23.56 -12.55
C THR A 49 1.60 24.08 -13.02
N SER A 50 2.40 24.60 -12.10
CA SER A 50 3.72 25.13 -12.44
C SER A 50 4.72 23.99 -12.74
N LEU A 51 4.70 22.93 -11.95
CA LEU A 51 5.59 21.79 -12.12
C LEU A 51 5.18 20.92 -13.32
N ALA A 52 3.89 20.77 -13.60
CA ALA A 52 3.40 20.06 -14.79
C ALA A 52 3.87 20.66 -16.13
N LYS A 53 4.37 21.89 -16.12
CA LYS A 53 5.02 22.50 -17.31
C LYS A 53 6.41 21.96 -17.54
N GLU A 54 7.10 21.57 -16.49
CA GLU A 54 8.43 20.97 -16.57
C GLU A 54 8.31 19.46 -16.84
N ASP A 55 7.53 18.75 -16.03
CA ASP A 55 7.16 17.35 -16.26
C ASP A 55 5.73 17.08 -15.75
N ALA A 56 4.87 16.63 -16.66
CA ALA A 56 3.48 16.31 -16.35
C ALA A 56 3.31 15.07 -15.43
N ASN A 57 4.36 14.26 -15.29
CA ASN A 57 4.35 13.04 -14.47
C ASN A 57 4.84 13.28 -13.05
N LEU A 58 5.32 14.48 -12.71
CA LEU A 58 5.77 14.80 -11.35
C LEU A 58 4.66 14.57 -10.33
N VAL A 59 4.96 13.77 -9.32
CA VAL A 59 4.03 13.44 -8.24
C VAL A 59 4.20 14.40 -7.08
N ILE A 60 3.10 14.96 -6.58
CA ILE A 60 3.11 15.82 -5.40
C ILE A 60 2.13 15.26 -4.38
N TRP A 61 2.62 15.00 -3.18
CA TRP A 61 1.82 14.57 -2.04
C TRP A 61 2.22 15.33 -0.78
N GLY A 62 1.49 15.13 0.29
CA GLY A 62 1.78 15.73 1.57
C GLY A 62 0.98 15.08 2.67
N ASP A 63 1.39 15.25 3.90
CA ASP A 63 0.73 14.69 5.06
C ASP A 63 -0.76 15.04 5.07
N ASN A 64 -1.59 13.99 5.02
CA ASN A 64 -3.05 14.11 4.96
C ASN A 64 -3.60 14.92 3.77
N TYR A 65 -2.81 15.12 2.74
CA TYR A 65 -3.23 15.88 1.56
C TYR A 65 -4.25 15.12 0.73
N THR A 66 -4.11 13.81 0.62
CA THR A 66 -5.09 12.96 -0.06
C THR A 66 -5.76 12.00 0.92
N LYS A 67 -7.04 11.72 0.68
CA LYS A 67 -7.78 10.72 1.45
C LYS A 67 -7.17 9.32 1.28
N GLU A 68 -6.54 9.07 0.14
CA GLU A 68 -5.87 7.83 -0.21
C GLU A 68 -4.63 7.58 0.66
N GLU A 69 -3.85 8.60 1.00
CA GLU A 69 -2.70 8.46 1.88
C GLU A 69 -3.08 7.85 3.22
N ARG A 70 -4.17 8.32 3.83
CA ARG A 70 -4.65 7.81 5.12
C ARG A 70 -5.20 6.39 5.03
N GLN A 71 -5.81 6.03 3.89
CA GLN A 71 -6.44 4.72 3.71
C GLN A 71 -5.44 3.61 3.40
N ASN A 72 -4.24 3.99 2.96
CA ASN A 72 -3.22 3.05 2.51
C ASN A 72 -2.07 2.87 3.51
N LYS A 73 -2.17 3.43 4.71
CA LYS A 73 -1.26 3.07 5.81
C LYS A 73 -1.60 1.68 6.32
N THR A 74 -0.58 0.86 6.48
CA THR A 74 -0.69 -0.44 7.16
C THR A 74 -0.75 -0.19 8.67
N SER A 75 -1.45 -1.03 9.42
CA SER A 75 -1.24 -1.10 10.86
C SER A 75 0.22 -1.43 11.11
N SER A 76 0.87 -0.70 12.00
CA SER A 76 2.25 -1.00 12.36
C SER A 76 2.37 -2.41 12.94
N TYR A 77 3.53 -3.02 12.82
CA TYR A 77 3.77 -4.32 13.44
C TYR A 77 3.58 -4.24 14.96
N ASP A 78 3.92 -3.10 15.56
CA ASP A 78 3.74 -2.82 16.99
C ASP A 78 2.28 -2.91 17.45
N GLU A 79 1.34 -2.36 16.68
CA GLU A 79 -0.10 -2.48 16.99
C GLU A 79 -0.56 -3.94 16.96
N ILE A 80 -0.02 -4.74 16.04
CA ILE A 80 -0.35 -6.14 15.90
C ILE A 80 0.26 -6.97 17.02
N ILE A 81 1.53 -6.74 17.33
CA ILE A 81 2.22 -7.49 18.39
C ILE A 81 1.57 -7.25 19.76
N GLY A 82 1.20 -6.02 20.05
CA GLY A 82 0.45 -5.67 21.27
C GLY A 82 -0.89 -6.40 21.36
N SER A 83 -1.62 -6.51 20.25
CA SER A 83 -2.91 -7.21 20.20
C SER A 83 -2.79 -8.74 20.30
N THR A 84 -1.64 -9.30 19.97
CA THR A 84 -1.39 -10.75 20.02
C THR A 84 -0.75 -11.21 21.33
N GLY A 85 -0.48 -10.28 22.26
CA GLY A 85 0.21 -10.57 23.51
C GLY A 85 1.69 -10.89 23.34
N GLY A 86 2.30 -10.44 22.25
CA GLY A 86 3.73 -10.56 22.00
C GLY A 86 4.56 -9.51 22.72
N THR A 87 5.85 -9.72 22.76
CA THR A 87 6.85 -8.78 23.31
C THR A 87 7.44 -7.96 22.18
N TYR A 88 7.58 -6.66 22.40
CA TYR A 88 8.24 -5.77 21.43
C TYR A 88 9.71 -6.18 21.24
N GLY A 89 10.16 -6.13 20.00
CA GLY A 89 11.52 -6.52 19.64
C GLY A 89 11.76 -8.02 19.56
N GLU A 90 10.73 -8.85 19.80
CA GLU A 90 10.77 -10.31 19.64
C GLU A 90 9.84 -10.75 18.53
N ARG A 91 10.28 -11.71 17.70
CA ARG A 91 9.44 -12.26 16.66
C ARG A 91 8.26 -13.05 17.23
N ASN A 92 7.05 -12.72 16.79
CA ASN A 92 5.83 -13.42 17.16
C ASN A 92 5.14 -13.96 15.89
N GLU A 93 5.08 -15.27 15.76
CA GLU A 93 4.57 -15.93 14.54
C GLU A 93 3.10 -15.61 14.25
N LYS A 94 2.27 -15.46 15.29
CA LYS A 94 0.87 -15.05 15.13
C LYS A 94 0.78 -13.62 14.61
N ALA A 95 1.58 -12.71 15.15
CA ALA A 95 1.66 -11.33 14.70
C ALA A 95 2.15 -11.25 13.25
N VAL A 96 3.18 -12.03 12.88
CA VAL A 96 3.72 -12.09 11.51
C VAL A 96 2.65 -12.54 10.51
N LYS A 97 1.85 -13.56 10.84
CA LYS A 97 0.75 -14.02 9.96
C LYS A 97 -0.28 -12.93 9.74
N ILE A 98 -0.74 -12.27 10.80
CA ILE A 98 -1.69 -11.16 10.71
C ILE A 98 -1.09 -10.00 9.92
N TYR A 99 0.20 -9.72 10.12
CA TYR A 99 0.90 -8.66 9.42
C TYR A 99 0.99 -8.91 7.91
N LYS A 100 1.37 -10.13 7.50
CA LYS A 100 1.37 -10.55 6.08
C LYS A 100 -0.03 -10.44 5.46
N GLN A 101 -1.08 -10.88 6.17
CA GLN A 101 -2.46 -10.75 5.71
C GLN A 101 -2.84 -9.28 5.46
N LYS A 102 -2.55 -8.40 6.42
CA LYS A 102 -2.83 -6.97 6.28
C LYS A 102 -2.03 -6.34 5.15
N ALA A 103 -0.76 -6.73 4.98
CA ALA A 103 0.07 -6.31 3.86
C ALA A 103 -0.54 -6.73 2.52
N ALA A 104 -0.94 -8.01 2.36
CA ALA A 104 -1.59 -8.50 1.15
C ALA A 104 -2.86 -7.69 0.82
N MET A 105 -3.70 -7.44 1.82
CA MET A 105 -4.92 -6.64 1.65
C MET A 105 -4.62 -5.19 1.26
N LYS A 106 -3.56 -4.59 1.79
CA LYS A 106 -3.10 -3.25 1.41
C LYS A 106 -2.58 -3.22 -0.02
N TYR A 107 -1.66 -4.14 -0.35
CA TYR A 107 -0.99 -4.19 -1.65
C TYR A 107 -1.94 -4.57 -2.79
N ALA A 108 -3.01 -5.27 -2.51
CA ALA A 108 -4.05 -5.60 -3.47
C ALA A 108 -5.06 -4.45 -3.72
N LYS A 109 -5.00 -3.35 -2.97
CA LYS A 109 -5.85 -2.18 -3.24
C LYS A 109 -5.37 -1.42 -4.47
N PRO A 110 -6.29 -0.94 -5.33
CA PRO A 110 -5.92 -0.05 -6.42
C PRO A 110 -5.44 1.32 -5.91
N GLY A 111 -4.60 1.96 -6.71
CA GLY A 111 -4.08 3.30 -6.44
C GLY A 111 -2.64 3.31 -5.93
N THR A 112 -2.18 4.46 -5.51
CA THR A 112 -0.82 4.67 -4.99
C THR A 112 -0.66 4.02 -3.62
N LEU A 113 0.45 3.34 -3.42
CA LEU A 113 0.84 2.79 -2.12
C LEU A 113 1.89 3.66 -1.45
N PHE A 114 1.76 3.73 -0.13
CA PHE A 114 2.78 4.28 0.74
C PHE A 114 3.33 3.16 1.62
N MET A 115 4.64 3.06 1.67
CA MET A 115 5.37 2.09 2.47
C MET A 115 6.31 2.84 3.38
N ASP A 116 6.18 2.61 4.67
CA ASP A 116 7.11 3.18 5.65
C ASP A 116 8.42 2.39 5.63
N GLY A 117 9.56 3.06 5.84
CA GLY A 117 10.85 2.39 5.88
C GLY A 117 10.91 1.35 6.99
N GLY A 118 11.27 0.11 6.66
CA GLY A 118 11.29 -1.02 7.60
C GLY A 118 9.98 -1.79 7.72
N GLU A 119 8.91 -1.36 7.04
CA GLU A 119 7.64 -2.08 7.01
C GLU A 119 7.84 -3.54 6.55
N GLU A 120 8.68 -3.76 5.55
CA GLU A 120 8.97 -5.08 4.98
C GLU A 120 9.73 -6.03 5.93
N MET A 121 10.28 -5.52 7.01
CA MET A 121 11.02 -6.31 7.98
C MET A 121 10.43 -6.22 9.40
N CYS A 122 9.14 -5.91 9.51
CA CYS A 122 8.44 -5.81 10.79
C CYS A 122 9.13 -4.85 11.77
N ASN A 123 9.74 -3.77 11.28
CA ASN A 123 10.43 -2.83 12.15
C ASN A 123 9.52 -2.39 13.28
N SER A 124 9.94 -2.66 14.50
CA SER A 124 9.18 -2.44 15.72
C SER A 124 9.93 -1.49 16.62
N VAL A 125 9.22 -0.49 17.10
CA VAL A 125 9.80 0.56 17.90
C VAL A 125 9.03 0.69 19.20
N GLU A 126 9.60 0.15 20.27
CA GLU A 126 8.97 0.14 21.59
C GLU A 126 8.67 1.55 22.10
N GLY A 127 7.43 1.74 22.47
CA GLY A 127 6.92 2.71 23.46
C GLY A 127 7.36 4.16 23.34
N THR A 128 7.05 4.86 22.26
CA THR A 128 7.83 6.00 22.01
C THR A 128 7.26 7.36 22.05
N THR A 129 8.01 8.20 22.67
CA THR A 129 8.12 9.60 22.27
C THR A 129 8.91 9.66 20.97
N LEU A 130 8.41 10.39 20.01
CA LEU A 130 8.93 10.62 18.65
C LEU A 130 10.44 10.94 18.51
N SER A 131 11.21 10.95 19.60
CA SER A 131 12.58 11.47 19.60
C SER A 131 13.68 10.42 19.46
N ASP A 132 13.47 9.15 19.83
CA ASP A 132 14.62 8.26 20.05
C ASP A 132 14.63 6.97 19.26
N SER A 133 13.63 6.69 18.41
CA SER A 133 13.43 5.34 17.94
C SER A 133 12.83 5.19 16.53
N SER A 134 12.92 6.19 15.71
CA SER A 134 12.43 6.13 14.33
C SER A 134 13.48 5.63 13.33
N TYR A 135 14.50 4.93 13.79
CA TYR A 135 15.47 4.32 12.89
C TYR A 135 15.09 2.88 12.51
N VAL A 136 15.51 2.49 11.34
CA VAL A 136 15.29 1.13 10.83
C VAL A 136 16.36 0.20 11.41
N GLU A 137 15.94 -0.83 12.13
CA GLU A 137 16.81 -1.88 12.64
C GLU A 137 17.16 -2.88 11.53
N TRP A 138 18.22 -2.62 10.80
CA TRP A 138 18.63 -3.46 9.66
C TRP A 138 18.90 -4.93 9.99
N LYS A 139 19.21 -5.26 11.25
CA LYS A 139 19.33 -6.64 11.71
C LYS A 139 18.04 -7.44 11.54
N ASP A 140 16.89 -6.80 11.62
CA ASP A 140 15.58 -7.42 11.52
C ASP A 140 15.33 -8.00 10.12
N SER A 141 16.03 -7.49 9.10
CA SER A 141 15.94 -8.05 7.74
C SER A 141 16.34 -9.52 7.64
N ALA A 142 17.23 -9.99 8.49
CA ALA A 142 17.61 -11.41 8.56
C ALA A 142 16.60 -12.24 9.37
N GLU A 143 16.10 -11.70 10.46
CA GLU A 143 15.11 -12.36 11.32
C GLU A 143 13.75 -12.50 10.62
N TYR A 144 13.36 -11.47 9.85
CA TYR A 144 12.10 -11.43 9.10
C TYR A 144 12.29 -11.61 7.58
N ALA A 145 13.30 -12.39 7.17
CA ALA A 145 13.62 -12.60 5.75
C ALA A 145 12.44 -13.18 4.94
N ASP A 146 11.57 -13.94 5.56
CA ASP A 146 10.32 -14.44 4.98
C ASP A 146 9.30 -13.33 4.74
N VAL A 147 9.22 -12.33 5.62
CA VAL A 147 8.37 -11.15 5.44
C VAL A 147 8.92 -10.26 4.34
N VAL A 148 10.23 -10.03 4.31
CA VAL A 148 10.90 -9.30 3.21
C VAL A 148 10.61 -9.96 1.87
N SER A 149 10.70 -11.29 1.79
CA SER A 149 10.38 -12.05 0.58
C SER A 149 8.91 -11.93 0.20
N TYR A 150 8.02 -11.95 1.18
CA TYR A 150 6.59 -11.78 0.99
C TYR A 150 6.26 -10.40 0.39
N TYR A 151 6.81 -9.33 0.96
CA TYR A 151 6.63 -7.96 0.43
C TYR A 151 7.17 -7.81 -0.98
N ARG A 152 8.34 -8.40 -1.26
CA ARG A 152 8.89 -8.43 -2.63
C ARG A 152 7.89 -9.07 -3.60
N GLY A 153 7.32 -10.20 -3.24
CA GLY A 153 6.32 -10.89 -4.05
C GLY A 153 5.05 -10.07 -4.26
N LEU A 154 4.57 -9.35 -3.23
CA LEU A 154 3.43 -8.44 -3.38
C LEU A 154 3.73 -7.28 -4.35
N MET A 155 4.95 -6.75 -4.33
CA MET A 155 5.39 -5.71 -5.28
C MET A 155 5.47 -6.26 -6.71
N GLU A 156 5.96 -7.49 -6.89
CA GLU A 156 5.99 -8.17 -8.19
C GLU A 156 4.58 -8.36 -8.75
N ILE A 157 3.63 -8.80 -7.93
CA ILE A 157 2.21 -8.89 -8.31
C ILE A 157 1.67 -7.53 -8.78
N ARG A 158 1.92 -6.47 -8.02
CA ARG A 158 1.49 -5.13 -8.40
C ARG A 158 2.08 -4.65 -9.71
N LYS A 159 3.33 -4.96 -9.95
CA LYS A 159 4.03 -4.60 -11.20
C LYS A 159 3.48 -5.39 -12.39
N ALA A 160 3.16 -6.66 -12.20
CA ALA A 160 2.62 -7.53 -13.24
C ALA A 160 1.14 -7.23 -13.55
N PHE A 161 0.35 -6.90 -12.52
CA PHE A 161 -1.09 -6.68 -12.65
C PHE A 161 -1.43 -5.19 -12.77
N SER A 162 -1.38 -4.67 -13.98
CA SER A 162 -1.62 -3.25 -14.30
C SER A 162 -2.98 -2.68 -13.82
N PRO A 163 -4.09 -3.47 -13.71
CA PRO A 163 -5.36 -2.97 -13.18
C PRO A 163 -5.31 -2.43 -11.76
N LEU A 164 -4.33 -2.80 -10.93
CA LEU A 164 -4.17 -2.21 -9.60
C LEU A 164 -4.00 -0.68 -9.61
N ALA A 165 -3.61 -0.11 -10.74
CA ALA A 165 -3.51 1.33 -10.89
C ALA A 165 -4.84 2.03 -11.16
N LYS A 166 -5.83 1.38 -11.80
CA LYS A 166 -7.03 2.05 -12.36
C LYS A 166 -8.33 1.23 -12.34
N SER A 167 -8.44 0.15 -11.59
CA SER A 167 -9.49 -0.84 -11.79
C SER A 167 -10.85 -0.51 -11.16
N GLN A 168 -11.92 -1.05 -11.76
CA GLN A 168 -13.21 -1.19 -11.11
C GLN A 168 -13.15 -2.32 -10.07
N THR A 169 -13.68 -2.08 -8.89
CA THR A 169 -13.65 -3.02 -7.78
C THR A 169 -15.05 -3.43 -7.38
N ILE A 170 -15.30 -4.74 -7.35
CA ILE A 170 -16.49 -5.31 -6.72
C ILE A 170 -16.10 -5.66 -5.30
N LYS A 171 -16.72 -5.02 -4.32
CA LYS A 171 -16.40 -5.20 -2.88
C LYS A 171 -17.57 -5.79 -2.12
N ASN A 172 -17.24 -6.77 -1.29
CA ASN A 172 -17.99 -7.05 -0.07
C ASN A 172 -16.99 -7.16 1.10
N SER A 173 -17.42 -7.54 2.29
CA SER A 173 -16.53 -7.63 3.47
C SER A 173 -15.46 -8.72 3.36
N GLU A 174 -15.62 -9.70 2.47
CA GLU A 174 -14.82 -10.92 2.42
C GLU A 174 -14.10 -11.11 1.10
N VAL A 175 -14.63 -10.53 0.05
CA VAL A 175 -14.06 -10.66 -1.30
C VAL A 175 -14.16 -9.35 -2.06
N TYR A 176 -13.13 -9.03 -2.81
CA TYR A 176 -13.24 -8.05 -3.88
C TYR A 176 -12.54 -8.56 -5.15
N VAL A 177 -13.07 -8.17 -6.28
CA VAL A 177 -12.59 -8.59 -7.58
C VAL A 177 -12.17 -7.36 -8.36
N LEU A 178 -10.96 -7.41 -8.88
CA LEU A 178 -10.37 -6.40 -9.73
C LEU A 178 -10.37 -6.92 -11.16
N ALA A 179 -10.99 -6.18 -12.06
CA ALA A 179 -11.03 -6.53 -13.47
C ALA A 179 -10.19 -5.56 -14.30
N GLY A 180 -9.36 -6.10 -15.18
CA GLY A 180 -8.65 -5.33 -16.18
C GLY A 180 -9.54 -5.02 -17.38
N THR A 181 -9.08 -4.10 -18.21
CA THR A 181 -9.77 -3.67 -19.43
C THR A 181 -9.23 -4.31 -20.70
N LYS A 182 -8.17 -5.13 -20.59
CA LYS A 182 -7.49 -5.80 -21.71
C LYS A 182 -7.60 -7.31 -21.59
N ASP A 183 -7.49 -7.98 -22.72
CA ASP A 183 -7.39 -9.44 -22.80
C ASP A 183 -5.95 -9.91 -22.48
N ASP A 184 -5.39 -9.42 -21.39
CA ASP A 184 -4.10 -9.86 -20.89
C ASP A 184 -4.29 -11.18 -20.10
N GLU A 185 -3.25 -11.98 -19.97
CA GLU A 185 -3.28 -13.23 -19.18
C GLU A 185 -3.77 -13.01 -17.76
N TRP A 186 -3.44 -11.85 -17.19
CA TRP A 186 -3.87 -11.42 -15.84
C TRP A 186 -4.95 -10.34 -15.92
N ASN A 187 -6.09 -10.67 -16.46
CA ASN A 187 -7.16 -9.70 -16.63
C ASN A 187 -8.11 -9.58 -15.43
N THR A 188 -8.05 -10.50 -14.48
CA THR A 188 -8.92 -10.50 -13.29
C THR A 188 -8.14 -11.02 -12.09
N MET A 189 -8.22 -10.31 -10.97
CA MET A 189 -7.68 -10.73 -9.69
C MET A 189 -8.80 -10.75 -8.66
N ALA A 190 -8.96 -11.86 -7.96
CA ALA A 190 -9.84 -11.99 -6.81
C ALA A 190 -9.00 -11.98 -5.54
N VAL A 191 -9.41 -11.20 -4.55
CA VAL A 191 -8.77 -11.12 -3.24
C VAL A 191 -9.78 -11.60 -2.21
N LEU A 192 -9.44 -12.67 -1.52
CA LEU A 192 -10.27 -13.30 -0.51
C LEU A 192 -9.65 -13.04 0.86
N ASN A 193 -10.47 -12.64 1.83
CA ASN A 193 -10.02 -12.33 3.18
C ASN A 193 -10.85 -13.10 4.20
N ASN A 194 -10.18 -13.91 5.00
CA ASN A 194 -10.76 -14.60 6.13
C ASN A 194 -9.97 -14.21 7.40
N GLU A 195 -10.59 -13.42 8.26
CA GLU A 195 -9.98 -12.95 9.52
C GLU A 195 -10.24 -13.89 10.68
N SER A 196 -10.92 -15.02 10.42
CA SER A 196 -11.22 -16.01 11.46
C SER A 196 -10.21 -17.16 11.46
N ASP A 197 -10.09 -17.84 12.60
CA ASP A 197 -9.26 -19.05 12.74
C ASP A 197 -9.95 -20.31 12.17
N VAL A 198 -11.14 -20.17 11.56
CA VAL A 198 -11.92 -21.27 10.99
C VAL A 198 -12.02 -21.09 9.48
N SER A 199 -11.78 -22.17 8.76
CA SER A 199 -11.94 -22.19 7.30
C SER A 199 -13.35 -21.81 6.89
N LYS A 200 -13.45 -21.03 5.82
CA LYS A 200 -14.67 -20.45 5.32
C LYS A 200 -14.78 -20.58 3.81
N GLU A 201 -15.95 -20.93 3.31
CA GLU A 201 -16.24 -20.88 1.89
C GLU A 201 -16.63 -19.45 1.48
N ILE A 202 -15.91 -18.91 0.52
CA ILE A 202 -16.15 -17.59 -0.05
C ILE A 202 -16.51 -17.74 -1.53
N THR A 203 -17.62 -17.13 -1.93
CA THR A 203 -18.03 -17.10 -3.33
C THR A 203 -17.45 -15.88 -4.04
N ILE A 204 -16.69 -16.12 -5.10
CA ILE A 204 -16.17 -15.06 -5.98
C ILE A 204 -17.31 -14.61 -6.89
N PRO A 205 -17.72 -13.34 -6.90
CA PRO A 205 -18.74 -12.83 -7.81
C PRO A 205 -18.17 -12.75 -9.23
N VAL A 206 -18.54 -13.72 -10.07
CA VAL A 206 -18.08 -13.79 -11.46
C VAL A 206 -19.11 -13.09 -12.36
N GLN A 207 -18.93 -11.82 -12.61
CA GLN A 207 -19.85 -11.06 -13.48
C GLN A 207 -19.71 -11.48 -14.95
N GLY A 208 -20.65 -12.30 -15.44
CA GLY A 208 -20.75 -12.62 -16.87
C GLY A 208 -19.60 -13.45 -17.45
N ARG A 209 -18.71 -13.98 -16.64
CA ARG A 209 -17.62 -14.87 -17.02
C ARG A 209 -17.92 -16.28 -16.55
N ALA A 210 -17.63 -17.27 -17.39
CA ALA A 210 -17.67 -18.67 -16.95
C ALA A 210 -16.71 -18.86 -15.76
N ALA A 211 -17.13 -19.64 -14.78
CA ALA A 211 -16.24 -20.05 -13.69
C ALA A 211 -15.02 -20.74 -14.31
N THR A 212 -13.86 -20.16 -14.09
CA THR A 212 -12.60 -20.64 -14.63
C THR A 212 -11.71 -21.05 -13.47
N ASP A 213 -10.68 -21.77 -13.77
CA ASP A 213 -9.65 -22.10 -12.79
C ASP A 213 -8.88 -20.83 -12.41
N TRP A 214 -8.56 -20.70 -11.14
CA TRP A 214 -7.80 -19.59 -10.58
C TRP A 214 -6.40 -20.04 -10.26
N VAL A 215 -5.45 -19.19 -10.58
CA VAL A 215 -4.06 -19.37 -10.15
C VAL A 215 -3.87 -18.64 -8.84
N VAL A 216 -3.46 -19.34 -7.80
CA VAL A 216 -3.11 -18.74 -6.51
C VAL A 216 -1.72 -18.11 -6.61
N ILE A 217 -1.62 -16.82 -6.33
CA ILE A 217 -0.37 -16.04 -6.41
C ILE A 217 0.03 -15.42 -5.08
N ALA A 218 -0.86 -15.46 -4.09
CA ALA A 218 -0.56 -15.10 -2.73
C ALA A 218 -1.43 -15.90 -1.76
N ASN A 219 -0.85 -16.28 -0.63
CA ASN A 219 -1.52 -16.91 0.51
C ASN A 219 -0.89 -16.41 1.81
N GLY A 220 -1.18 -17.02 2.94
CA GLY A 220 -0.63 -16.63 4.25
C GLY A 220 0.90 -16.82 4.40
N GLU A 221 1.52 -17.62 3.54
CA GLU A 221 2.94 -17.97 3.63
C GLU A 221 3.79 -17.24 2.57
N SER A 222 3.31 -17.20 1.32
CA SER A 222 4.06 -16.75 0.16
C SER A 222 3.23 -15.83 -0.73
N ALA A 223 3.92 -14.94 -1.46
CA ALA A 223 3.36 -14.09 -2.49
C ALA A 223 4.35 -13.98 -3.66
N GLY A 224 3.85 -13.78 -4.89
CA GLY A 224 4.68 -13.58 -6.07
C GLY A 224 3.94 -13.88 -7.35
N VAL A 225 4.63 -13.72 -8.47
CA VAL A 225 4.06 -13.95 -9.82
C VAL A 225 4.10 -15.44 -10.22
N VAL A 226 4.76 -16.26 -9.45
CA VAL A 226 4.82 -17.71 -9.67
C VAL A 226 3.61 -18.37 -9.02
N SER A 227 2.97 -19.31 -9.74
CA SER A 227 1.83 -20.07 -9.23
C SER A 227 2.18 -20.80 -7.95
N LEU A 228 1.34 -20.62 -6.92
CA LEU A 228 1.37 -21.37 -5.67
C LEU A 228 0.39 -22.56 -5.69
N GLY A 229 -0.37 -22.70 -6.77
CA GLY A 229 -1.37 -23.73 -6.98
C GLY A 229 -2.54 -23.22 -7.80
N GLU A 230 -3.49 -24.12 -8.08
CA GLU A 230 -4.69 -23.83 -8.84
C GLU A 230 -5.93 -24.18 -8.04
N VAL A 231 -6.99 -23.41 -8.19
CA VAL A 231 -8.28 -23.62 -7.53
C VAL A 231 -9.38 -23.49 -8.58
N ALA A 232 -10.26 -24.45 -8.63
CA ALA A 232 -11.34 -24.50 -9.62
C ALA A 232 -12.65 -23.92 -9.08
N GLY A 233 -13.39 -23.26 -9.97
CA GLY A 233 -14.75 -22.80 -9.69
C GLY A 233 -14.82 -21.42 -9.00
N SER A 234 -16.02 -21.07 -8.57
CA SER A 234 -16.31 -19.77 -7.96
C SER A 234 -16.45 -19.79 -6.43
N VAL A 235 -16.47 -20.98 -5.82
CA VAL A 235 -16.53 -21.14 -4.35
C VAL A 235 -15.21 -21.67 -3.88
N ILE A 236 -14.53 -20.89 -3.08
CA ILE A 236 -13.17 -21.17 -2.61
C ILE A 236 -13.17 -21.27 -1.10
N THR A 237 -12.53 -22.31 -0.57
CA THR A 237 -12.29 -22.47 0.87
C THR A 237 -11.01 -21.71 1.26
N VAL A 238 -11.13 -20.80 2.21
CA VAL A 238 -10.05 -19.92 2.69
C VAL A 238 -9.85 -20.09 4.18
#